data_6992034e980d1ba5f67b20cc37d489a1
#
_entry.id   6992034e980d1ba5f67b20cc37d489a1
#
_cell.length_a   1.000
_cell.length_b   1.000
_cell.length_c   1.000
_cell.angle_alpha   90.00
_cell.angle_beta   90.00
_cell.angle_gamma   90.00
#
_symmetry.space_group_name_H-M   'P 1'
#
loop_
_entity.id
_entity.type
_entity.pdbx_description
1 polymer ?
#
loop_
_entity_poly.entity_id
_entity_poly.type
_entity_poly.pdbx_seq_one_letter_code
_entity_poly.pdbx_strand_id
1 'polypeptide(L)'
;MIDVSIVIVCMNNLKNLYPCLESIRMHTTVSYECFVVAYLFTKENLEKVKADFPWVNFIESNEIRGFSENNNLALRQAKGKYCFVVNDDTELNMPTIDGLVDSFSRSSYQK
;
A
#
# COMPACT_ATOMS: atom_id res chain seq x y z
N MET A 1 8.69 -10.61 11.92
CA MET A 1 8.90 -9.15 11.77
C MET A 1 8.55 -8.73 10.34
N ILE A 2 7.89 -7.60 10.18
CA ILE A 2 7.49 -7.08 8.87
C ILE A 2 8.58 -6.16 8.34
N ASP A 3 9.07 -6.45 7.14
CA ASP A 3 10.14 -5.63 6.52
C ASP A 3 9.60 -4.31 6.00
N VAL A 4 8.44 -4.32 5.36
CA VAL A 4 7.92 -3.11 4.72
C VAL A 4 6.42 -2.97 4.89
N SER A 5 5.99 -1.73 5.13
CA SER A 5 4.59 -1.34 5.09
C SER A 5 4.36 -0.55 3.80
N ILE A 6 3.46 -1.04 2.96
CA ILE A 6 3.11 -0.40 1.69
C ILE A 6 1.83 0.38 1.93
N VAL A 7 1.83 1.66 1.57
CA VAL A 7 0.68 2.55 1.79
C VAL A 7 0.22 3.11 0.45
N ILE A 8 -1.06 2.93 0.16
CA ILE A 8 -1.70 3.42 -1.06
C ILE A 8 -2.92 4.23 -0.67
N VAL A 9 -3.06 5.43 -1.21
CA VAL A 9 -4.31 6.21 -1.11
C VAL A 9 -5.03 6.08 -2.45
N CYS A 10 -6.28 5.62 -2.40
CA CYS A 10 -7.09 5.45 -3.60
C CYS A 10 -8.43 6.16 -3.43
N MET A 11 -8.76 7.06 -4.34
CA MET A 11 -10.01 7.81 -4.32
C MET A 11 -11.06 7.12 -5.20
N ASN A 12 -11.63 6.04 -4.67
CA ASN A 12 -12.73 5.30 -5.32
C ASN A 12 -12.45 4.88 -6.77
N ASN A 13 -11.20 4.53 -7.09
CA ASN A 13 -10.79 4.19 -8.45
C ASN A 13 -10.31 2.74 -8.53
N LEU A 14 -11.25 1.82 -8.75
CA LEU A 14 -10.92 0.39 -8.82
C LEU A 14 -10.12 0.04 -10.08
N LYS A 15 -10.32 0.79 -11.16
CA LYS A 15 -9.60 0.55 -12.40
C LYS A 15 -8.08 0.69 -12.21
N ASN A 16 -7.67 1.66 -11.39
CA ASN A 16 -6.26 1.85 -11.05
C ASN A 16 -5.81 0.87 -9.97
N LEU A 17 -6.64 0.68 -8.95
CA LEU A 17 -6.25 -0.06 -7.75
C LEU A 17 -6.03 -1.55 -8.01
N TYR A 18 -6.88 -2.18 -8.82
CA TYR A 18 -6.78 -3.63 -9.05
C TYR A 18 -5.44 -4.05 -9.65
N PRO A 19 -4.99 -3.46 -10.77
CA PRO A 19 -3.68 -3.81 -11.31
C PRO A 19 -2.54 -3.50 -10.35
N CYS A 20 -2.65 -2.42 -9.60
CA CYS A 20 -1.66 -2.04 -8.61
C CYS A 20 -1.49 -3.12 -7.55
N LEU A 21 -2.58 -3.54 -6.91
CA LEU A 21 -2.55 -4.54 -5.85
C LEU A 21 -2.09 -5.91 -6.38
N GLU A 22 -2.57 -6.32 -7.56
CA GLU A 22 -2.15 -7.57 -8.16
C GLU A 22 -0.64 -7.58 -8.45
N SER A 23 -0.10 -6.46 -8.94
CA SER A 23 1.32 -6.36 -9.24
C SER A 23 2.18 -6.40 -7.97
N ILE A 24 1.71 -5.79 -6.89
CA ILE A 24 2.39 -5.85 -5.60
C ILE A 24 2.46 -7.28 -5.11
N ARG A 25 1.34 -7.98 -5.13
CA ARG A 25 1.27 -9.37 -4.70
C ARG A 25 2.19 -10.26 -5.52
N MET A 26 2.21 -10.04 -6.82
CA MET A 26 2.99 -10.86 -7.75
C MET A 26 4.51 -10.63 -7.62
N HIS A 27 4.93 -9.41 -7.38
CA HIS A 27 6.34 -9.00 -7.49
C HIS A 27 7.01 -8.66 -6.15
N THR A 28 6.36 -8.95 -5.01
CA THR A 28 6.93 -8.66 -3.69
C THR A 28 7.05 -9.95 -2.90
N THR A 29 8.29 -10.31 -2.52
CA THR A 29 8.57 -11.53 -1.77
C THR A 29 9.03 -11.28 -0.33
N VAL A 30 9.53 -10.09 -0.02
CA VAL A 30 9.88 -9.73 1.36
C VAL A 30 8.62 -9.72 2.23
N SER A 31 8.81 -9.83 3.54
CA SER A 31 7.68 -9.75 4.47
C SER A 31 7.06 -8.35 4.40
N TYR A 32 5.80 -8.26 4.06
CA TYR A 32 5.14 -6.96 3.91
C TYR A 32 3.71 -6.98 4.44
N GLU A 33 3.24 -5.80 4.81
CA GLU A 33 1.84 -5.50 5.00
C GLU A 33 1.45 -4.42 4.01
N CYS A 34 0.20 -4.42 3.57
CA CYS A 34 -0.29 -3.43 2.61
C CYS A 34 -1.53 -2.74 3.18
N PHE A 35 -1.50 -1.43 3.20
CA PHE A 35 -2.64 -0.60 3.61
C PHE A 35 -3.16 0.15 2.40
N VAL A 36 -4.46 0.13 2.21
CA VAL A 36 -5.12 0.98 1.23
C VAL A 36 -6.07 1.91 2.00
N VAL A 37 -5.82 3.21 1.91
CA VAL A 37 -6.74 4.21 2.42
C VAL A 37 -7.83 4.37 1.37
N ALA A 38 -9.01 3.86 1.69
CA ALA A 38 -10.17 3.90 0.81
C ALA A 38 -10.83 5.29 0.94
N TYR A 39 -10.28 6.24 0.19
CA TYR A 39 -10.68 7.63 0.26
C TYR A 39 -11.95 7.87 -0.54
N LEU A 40 -13.01 8.30 0.14
CA LEU A 40 -14.31 8.60 -0.45
C LEU A 40 -14.87 7.44 -1.30
N PHE A 41 -14.64 6.21 -0.86
CA PHE A 41 -15.18 5.02 -1.52
C PHE A 41 -16.69 4.93 -1.36
N THR A 42 -17.36 4.43 -2.39
CA THR A 42 -18.75 3.99 -2.24
C THR A 42 -18.77 2.71 -1.41
N LYS A 43 -19.90 2.46 -0.75
CA LYS A 43 -20.07 1.24 0.04
C LYS A 43 -19.89 -0.01 -0.84
N GLU A 44 -20.46 0.02 -2.03
CA GLU A 44 -20.36 -1.09 -3.00
C GLU A 44 -18.91 -1.40 -3.35
N ASN A 45 -18.13 -0.37 -3.69
CA ASN A 45 -16.73 -0.55 -4.05
C ASN A 45 -15.88 -1.00 -2.85
N LEU A 46 -16.16 -0.48 -1.66
CA LEU A 46 -15.46 -0.89 -0.45
C LEU A 46 -15.69 -2.37 -0.16
N GLU A 47 -16.92 -2.84 -0.24
CA GLU A 47 -17.24 -4.24 -0.02
C GLU A 47 -16.56 -5.13 -1.06
N LYS A 48 -16.54 -4.69 -2.32
CA LYS A 48 -15.91 -5.43 -3.41
C LYS A 48 -14.42 -5.61 -3.20
N VAL A 49 -13.69 -4.53 -2.89
CA VAL A 49 -12.23 -4.61 -2.72
C VAL A 49 -11.86 -5.42 -1.49
N LYS A 50 -12.63 -5.34 -0.43
CA LYS A 50 -12.39 -6.16 0.77
C LYS A 50 -12.56 -7.66 0.47
N ALA A 51 -13.53 -8.00 -0.36
CA ALA A 51 -13.77 -9.39 -0.75
C ALA A 51 -12.66 -9.91 -1.68
N ASP A 52 -12.23 -9.08 -2.64
CA ASP A 52 -11.26 -9.48 -3.65
C ASP A 52 -9.81 -9.46 -3.15
N PHE A 53 -9.51 -8.63 -2.14
CA PHE A 53 -8.15 -8.48 -1.60
C PHE A 53 -8.15 -8.65 -0.07
N PRO A 54 -8.42 -9.88 0.44
CA PRO A 54 -8.50 -10.11 1.89
C PRO A 54 -7.17 -9.93 2.62
N TRP A 55 -6.06 -9.91 1.90
CA TRP A 55 -4.73 -9.70 2.47
C TRP A 55 -4.38 -8.23 2.67
N VAL A 56 -5.21 -7.32 2.18
CA VAL A 56 -5.00 -5.87 2.30
C VAL A 56 -5.76 -5.33 3.51
N ASN A 57 -5.14 -4.41 4.23
CA ASN A 57 -5.78 -3.66 5.31
C ASN A 57 -6.38 -2.40 4.73
N PHE A 58 -7.71 -2.36 4.62
CA PHE A 58 -8.42 -1.19 4.10
C PHE A 58 -8.80 -0.27 5.25
N ILE A 59 -8.48 1.02 5.10
CA ILE A 59 -8.81 2.06 6.06
C ILE A 59 -9.80 3.01 5.40
N GLU A 60 -10.99 3.15 5.97
CA GLU A 60 -12.01 4.04 5.42
C GLU A 60 -11.65 5.49 5.71
N SER A 61 -11.75 6.33 4.69
CA SER A 61 -11.54 7.76 4.79
C SER A 61 -12.72 8.44 4.10
N ASN A 62 -13.75 8.79 4.87
CA ASN A 62 -15.03 9.25 4.34
C ASN A 62 -15.22 10.76 4.37
N GLU A 63 -14.21 11.48 4.84
CA GLU A 63 -14.22 12.94 4.88
C GLU A 63 -13.18 13.48 3.92
N ILE A 64 -13.39 14.68 3.42
CA ILE A 64 -12.42 15.31 2.53
C ILE A 64 -11.14 15.60 3.31
N ARG A 65 -10.04 15.03 2.85
CA ARG A 65 -8.71 15.16 3.46
C ARG A 65 -7.66 15.37 2.38
N GLY A 66 -6.55 16.00 2.76
CA GLY A 66 -5.41 16.13 1.87
C GLY A 66 -4.62 14.82 1.74
N PHE A 67 -3.67 14.81 0.84
CA PHE A 67 -2.81 13.65 0.57
C PHE A 67 -2.06 13.19 1.82
N SER A 68 -1.42 14.12 2.52
CA SER A 68 -0.66 13.80 3.74
C SER A 68 -1.55 13.26 4.85
N GLU A 69 -2.74 13.84 5.03
CA GLU A 69 -3.68 13.39 6.05
C GLU A 69 -4.14 11.95 5.79
N ASN A 70 -4.44 11.62 4.54
CA ASN A 70 -4.84 10.26 4.16
C ASN A 70 -3.70 9.27 4.37
N ASN A 71 -2.49 9.61 3.95
CA ASN A 71 -1.33 8.75 4.16
C ASN A 71 -1.09 8.50 5.64
N ASN A 72 -1.27 9.51 6.48
CA ASN A 72 -1.05 9.40 7.92
C ASN A 72 -2.02 8.42 8.59
N LEU A 73 -3.21 8.23 8.05
CA LEU A 73 -4.15 7.23 8.58
C LEU A 73 -3.52 5.83 8.57
N ALA A 74 -2.81 5.51 7.49
CA ALA A 74 -2.13 4.22 7.35
C ALA A 74 -0.78 4.21 8.08
N LEU A 75 -0.01 5.29 7.98
CA LEU A 75 1.32 5.36 8.58
C LEU A 75 1.27 5.17 10.10
N ARG A 76 0.22 5.63 10.75
CA ARG A 76 0.04 5.43 12.20
C ARG A 76 -0.10 3.97 12.58
N GLN A 77 -0.55 3.12 11.67
CA GLN A 77 -0.75 1.69 11.90
C GLN A 77 0.40 0.84 11.38
N ALA A 78 1.31 1.44 10.63
CA ALA A 78 2.39 0.73 9.96
C ALA A 78 3.37 0.13 10.97
N LYS A 79 3.72 -1.14 10.76
CA LYS A 79 4.64 -1.90 11.64
C LYS A 79 5.90 -2.34 10.93
N GLY A 80 6.02 -2.05 9.63
CA GLY A 80 7.18 -2.43 8.86
C GLY A 80 8.40 -1.59 9.22
N LYS A 81 9.57 -2.18 8.99
CA LYS A 81 10.83 -1.49 9.18
C LYS A 81 10.94 -0.28 8.24
N TYR A 82 10.42 -0.41 7.03
CA TYR A 82 10.36 0.67 6.03
C TYR A 82 8.91 0.91 5.64
N CYS A 83 8.59 2.15 5.27
CA CYS A 83 7.27 2.53 4.78
C CYS A 83 7.41 3.07 3.36
N PHE A 84 6.71 2.46 2.40
CA PHE A 84 6.70 2.92 1.02
C PHE A 84 5.30 3.39 0.66
N VAL A 85 5.21 4.65 0.24
CA VAL A 85 3.98 5.22 -0.28
C VAL A 85 3.97 5.01 -1.79
N VAL A 86 2.94 4.34 -2.29
CA VAL A 86 2.81 3.95 -3.69
C VAL A 86 1.54 4.59 -4.24
N ASN A 87 1.60 5.15 -5.45
CA ASN A 87 0.42 5.69 -6.11
C ASN A 87 -0.49 4.55 -6.55
N ASP A 88 -1.81 4.79 -6.53
CA ASP A 88 -2.80 3.76 -6.84
C ASP A 88 -2.79 3.32 -8.31
N ASP A 89 -2.15 4.06 -9.19
CA ASP A 89 -1.97 3.71 -10.61
C ASP A 89 -0.63 3.03 -10.91
N THR A 90 0.16 2.75 -9.88
CA THR A 90 1.45 2.06 -10.05
C THR A 90 1.21 0.58 -10.36
N GLU A 91 1.90 0.06 -11.35
CA GLU A 91 1.86 -1.34 -11.70
C GLU A 91 3.30 -1.85 -11.78
N LEU A 92 3.67 -2.72 -10.84
CA LEU A 92 5.02 -3.29 -10.82
C LEU A 92 5.16 -4.36 -11.90
N ASN A 93 6.31 -4.39 -12.58
CA ASN A 93 6.61 -5.44 -13.54
C ASN A 93 7.92 -6.16 -13.18
N MET A 94 8.47 -5.85 -12.04
CA MET A 94 9.69 -6.45 -11.50
C MET A 94 9.68 -6.31 -9.98
N PRO A 95 10.55 -7.02 -9.23
CA PRO A 95 10.54 -6.96 -7.75
C PRO A 95 11.15 -5.66 -7.21
N THR A 96 10.55 -4.53 -7.55
CA THR A 96 11.02 -3.20 -7.19
C THR A 96 11.09 -3.00 -5.68
N ILE A 97 10.05 -3.44 -4.95
CA ILE A 97 9.98 -3.28 -3.50
C ILE A 97 11.07 -4.11 -2.83
N ASP A 98 11.26 -5.36 -3.27
CA ASP A 98 12.34 -6.21 -2.77
C ASP A 98 13.70 -5.55 -2.97
N GLY A 99 13.93 -4.97 -4.14
CA GLY A 99 15.17 -4.27 -4.45
C GLY A 99 15.41 -3.05 -3.57
N LEU A 100 14.36 -2.28 -3.27
CA LEU A 100 14.46 -1.12 -2.40
C LEU A 100 14.77 -1.53 -0.95
N VAL A 101 14.10 -2.58 -0.46
CA VAL A 101 14.35 -3.10 0.90
C VAL A 101 15.81 -3.56 1.01
N ASP A 102 16.30 -4.31 0.03
CA ASP A 102 17.68 -4.78 0.01
C ASP A 102 18.66 -3.59 0.00
N SER A 103 18.39 -2.60 -0.84
CA SER A 103 19.24 -1.42 -0.97
C SER A 103 19.32 -0.63 0.34
N PHE A 104 18.17 -0.41 1.00
CA PHE A 104 18.13 0.32 2.28
C PHE A 104 18.82 -0.47 3.40
N SER A 105 18.67 -1.79 3.42
CA SER A 105 19.35 -2.64 4.39
C SER A 105 20.87 -2.54 4.26
N ARG A 106 21.38 -2.51 3.03
CA ARG A 106 22.82 -2.35 2.77
C ARG A 106 23.31 -0.97 3.18
N SER A 107 22.53 0.08 2.88
CA SER A 107 22.90 1.45 3.23
C SER A 107 23.07 1.62 4.74
N SER A 108 22.29 0.92 5.56
CA SER A 108 22.37 1.04 7.00
C SER A 108 23.68 0.50 7.59
N TYR A 109 24.39 -0.34 6.86
CA TYR A 109 25.69 -0.87 7.31
C TYR A 109 26.86 0.06 6.99
N GLN A 110 26.66 1.03 6.15
CA GLN A 110 27.72 1.91 5.70
C GLN A 110 27.89 3.13 6.57
N LYS A 111 27.07 3.23 7.58
CA LYS A 111 27.19 4.30 8.56
C LYS A 111 28.20 3.91 9.65
#